data_338313b0ec9ccb84b4d255b8dd231b50
#
_entry.id   338313b0ec9ccb84b4d255b8dd231b50
#
_cell.length_a   1.000
_cell.length_b   1.000
_cell.length_c   1.000
_cell.angle_alpha   90.00
_cell.angle_beta   90.00
_cell.angle_gamma   90.00
#
_symmetry.space_group_name_H-M   'P 1'
#
loop_
_entity.id
_entity.type
_entity.pdbx_description
1 polymer ?
#
loop_
_entity_poly.entity_id
_entity_poly.type
_entity_poly.pdbx_seq_one_letter_code
_entity_poly.pdbx_strand_id
1 'polypeptide(L)'
;MTKAQESVVISLYNGNLTGDSFEKTEELRRYLSDLVKTYSTTDEIDGEGRTEDSHFFHIPEDILFITYESVLSNDDKLGCAKGSIMEVVPVTQDELHKTKENPFRGSNKRRVLRLDVGDYTVELISSFSIDKYQIRYLSKPEPIILIDLPDGLTIGKTDTFPGDKENMCKLNPAIHRTILEVAVNLAIKSRVPSTGK
;
A
#
# COMPACT_ATOMS: atom_id res chain seq x y z
N MET A 1 -17.80 10.80 6.05
CA MET A 1 -16.46 11.40 6.27
C MET A 1 -15.34 10.44 5.88
N THR A 2 -15.24 9.24 6.43
CA THR A 2 -14.15 8.26 6.14
C THR A 2 -13.96 7.97 4.65
N LYS A 3 -15.03 7.66 3.90
CA LYS A 3 -14.93 7.44 2.43
C LYS A 3 -14.45 8.67 1.66
N ALA A 4 -14.79 9.87 2.12
CA ALA A 4 -14.30 11.10 1.51
C ALA A 4 -12.80 11.28 1.76
N GLN A 5 -12.34 10.99 2.97
CA GLN A 5 -10.93 11.02 3.33
C GLN A 5 -10.11 10.05 2.48
N GLU A 6 -10.53 8.79 2.36
CA GLU A 6 -9.87 7.80 1.48
C GLU A 6 -9.85 8.27 0.02
N SER A 7 -10.97 8.78 -0.49
CA SER A 7 -11.05 9.29 -1.88
C SER A 7 -10.10 10.44 -2.13
N VAL A 8 -9.96 11.36 -1.17
CA VAL A 8 -9.02 12.49 -1.27
C VAL A 8 -7.57 12.00 -1.29
N VAL A 9 -7.21 11.07 -0.38
CA VAL A 9 -5.86 10.48 -0.34
C VAL A 9 -5.52 9.79 -1.66
N ILE A 10 -6.42 8.97 -2.21
CA ILE A 10 -6.24 8.28 -3.49
C ILE A 10 -6.09 9.30 -4.64
N SER A 11 -6.91 10.35 -4.64
CA SER A 11 -6.86 11.38 -5.67
C SER A 11 -5.58 12.21 -5.62
N LEU A 12 -5.07 12.51 -4.41
CA LEU A 12 -3.80 13.21 -4.22
C LEU A 12 -2.62 12.33 -4.66
N TYR A 13 -2.63 11.05 -4.30
CA TYR A 13 -1.58 10.11 -4.70
C TYR A 13 -1.49 9.96 -6.22
N ASN A 14 -2.63 9.80 -6.88
CA ASN A 14 -2.71 9.64 -8.34
C ASN A 14 -2.55 10.95 -9.14
N GLY A 15 -2.46 12.10 -8.45
CA GLY A 15 -2.36 13.42 -9.11
C GLY A 15 -3.66 13.94 -9.73
N ASN A 16 -4.80 13.31 -9.44
CA ASN A 16 -6.08 13.69 -10.05
C ASN A 16 -6.61 15.06 -9.58
N LEU A 17 -6.18 15.54 -8.42
CA LEU A 17 -6.59 16.82 -7.85
C LEU A 17 -5.67 17.98 -8.28
N THR A 18 -4.39 17.71 -8.51
CA THR A 18 -3.36 18.72 -8.72
C THR A 18 -2.68 18.63 -10.08
N GLY A 19 -2.93 17.56 -10.84
CA GLY A 19 -2.25 17.27 -12.11
C GLY A 19 -0.84 16.65 -11.94
N ASP A 20 -0.30 16.67 -10.72
CA ASP A 20 1.01 16.13 -10.37
C ASP A 20 0.89 14.95 -9.41
N SER A 21 1.70 13.90 -9.61
CA SER A 21 1.70 12.71 -8.75
C SER A 21 2.45 12.95 -7.44
N PHE A 22 2.16 12.11 -6.43
CA PHE A 22 2.80 12.11 -5.12
C PHE A 22 4.34 12.17 -5.18
N GLU A 23 4.93 11.46 -6.13
CA GLU A 23 6.39 11.40 -6.24
C GLU A 23 7.03 12.68 -6.77
N LYS A 24 6.29 13.48 -7.53
CA LYS A 24 6.80 14.68 -8.20
C LYS A 24 6.71 15.95 -7.36
N THR A 25 5.76 16.02 -6.44
CA THR A 25 5.48 17.25 -5.72
C THR A 25 5.79 17.13 -4.23
N GLU A 26 6.72 17.97 -3.73
CA GLU A 26 7.08 18.00 -2.30
C GLU A 26 5.88 18.34 -1.40
N GLU A 27 4.99 19.19 -1.88
CA GLU A 27 3.77 19.57 -1.18
C GLU A 27 2.86 18.37 -0.93
N LEU A 28 2.62 17.53 -1.93
CA LEU A 28 1.80 16.32 -1.81
C LEU A 28 2.44 15.31 -0.86
N ARG A 29 3.76 15.16 -0.92
CA ARG A 29 4.50 14.32 0.05
C ARG A 29 4.32 14.80 1.48
N ARG A 30 4.31 16.12 1.70
CA ARG A 30 4.06 16.71 3.02
C ARG A 30 2.63 16.47 3.49
N TYR A 31 1.63 16.57 2.61
CA TYR A 31 0.22 16.33 2.97
C TYR A 31 -0.06 14.87 3.35
N LEU A 32 0.65 13.93 2.77
CA LEU A 32 0.48 12.50 3.00
C LEU A 32 1.57 11.89 3.89
N SER A 33 2.50 12.69 4.41
CA SER A 33 3.64 12.21 5.23
C SER A 33 3.20 11.43 6.47
N ASP A 34 2.07 11.83 7.09
CA ASP A 34 1.54 11.20 8.29
C ASP A 34 1.03 9.76 8.05
N LEU A 35 0.77 9.41 6.77
CA LEU A 35 0.36 8.08 6.36
C LEU A 35 1.53 7.18 5.95
N VAL A 36 2.75 7.72 5.81
CA VAL A 36 3.93 6.95 5.39
C VAL A 36 4.39 6.08 6.54
N LYS A 37 4.38 4.77 6.31
CA LYS A 37 4.88 3.76 7.25
C LYS A 37 5.99 2.94 6.61
N THR A 38 6.83 2.36 7.45
CA THR A 38 7.84 1.39 7.05
C THR A 38 7.57 0.07 7.77
N TYR A 39 7.54 -1.01 7.04
CA TYR A 39 7.41 -2.36 7.56
C TYR A 39 8.58 -3.20 7.09
N SER A 40 9.05 -4.11 7.92
CA SER A 40 10.07 -5.08 7.53
C SER A 40 9.80 -6.41 8.19
N THR A 41 10.01 -7.48 7.44
CA THR A 41 9.87 -8.84 7.94
C THR A 41 11.05 -9.71 7.51
N THR A 42 11.35 -10.71 8.33
CA THR A 42 12.30 -11.79 8.06
C THR A 42 11.56 -13.13 7.96
N ASP A 43 10.24 -13.13 8.23
CA ASP A 43 9.44 -14.33 8.37
C ASP A 43 8.89 -14.71 6.99
N GLU A 44 9.58 -15.65 6.36
CA GLU A 44 9.11 -16.30 5.14
C GLU A 44 8.02 -17.31 5.50
N ILE A 45 6.98 -17.36 4.68
CA ILE A 45 5.86 -18.29 4.85
C ILE A 45 5.86 -19.34 3.75
N ASP A 46 5.32 -20.52 4.05
CA ASP A 46 5.15 -21.57 3.05
C ASP A 46 4.06 -21.20 2.06
N GLY A 47 4.28 -21.45 0.77
CA GLY A 47 3.32 -21.19 -0.30
C GLY A 47 3.64 -21.97 -1.58
N GLU A 48 2.62 -22.18 -2.41
CA GLU A 48 2.80 -22.77 -3.74
C GLU A 48 3.14 -21.66 -4.73
N GLY A 49 4.42 -21.52 -5.05
CA GLY A 49 4.93 -20.50 -5.96
C GLY A 49 4.72 -20.83 -7.43
N ARG A 50 4.74 -19.77 -8.26
CA ARG A 50 4.76 -19.89 -9.71
C ARG A 50 6.07 -20.47 -10.23
N THR A 51 7.12 -20.43 -9.41
CA THR A 51 8.46 -20.90 -9.78
C THR A 51 9.14 -21.53 -8.57
N GLU A 52 10.18 -22.33 -8.80
CA GLU A 52 10.99 -22.92 -7.74
C GLU A 52 11.76 -21.86 -6.93
N ASP A 53 11.92 -20.64 -7.48
CA ASP A 53 12.60 -19.51 -6.85
C ASP A 53 11.63 -18.55 -6.14
N SER A 54 10.47 -19.04 -5.70
CA SER A 54 9.41 -18.23 -5.07
C SER A 54 9.56 -18.21 -3.55
N HIS A 55 9.48 -17.01 -2.98
CA HIS A 55 9.52 -16.73 -1.55
C HIS A 55 8.27 -15.96 -1.16
N PHE A 56 7.59 -16.33 -0.08
CA PHE A 56 6.33 -15.70 0.33
C PHE A 56 6.47 -14.90 1.62
N PHE A 57 5.86 -13.72 1.65
CA PHE A 57 5.86 -12.84 2.81
C PHE A 57 4.48 -12.22 3.03
N HIS A 58 4.10 -12.04 4.31
CA HIS A 58 2.95 -11.23 4.65
C HIS A 58 3.28 -9.74 4.64
N ILE A 59 2.32 -8.95 4.16
CA ILE A 59 2.37 -7.49 4.20
C ILE A 59 1.23 -6.96 5.09
N PRO A 60 1.36 -5.75 5.68
CA PRO A 60 0.33 -5.19 6.54
C PRO A 60 -1.01 -4.98 5.82
N GLU A 61 -2.12 -5.25 6.53
CA GLU A 61 -3.48 -5.09 5.99
C GLU A 61 -3.88 -3.64 5.74
N ASP A 62 -3.19 -2.69 6.39
CA ASP A 62 -3.46 -1.27 6.26
C ASP A 62 -2.77 -0.61 5.05
N ILE A 63 -2.13 -1.38 4.18
CA ILE A 63 -1.50 -0.86 2.96
C ILE A 63 -2.55 -0.28 2.01
N LEU A 64 -2.31 0.95 1.56
CA LEU A 64 -3.05 1.58 0.48
C LEU A 64 -2.22 1.62 -0.80
N PHE A 65 -0.97 2.11 -0.73
CA PHE A 65 -0.03 2.15 -1.84
C PHE A 65 1.39 1.85 -1.35
N ILE A 66 2.10 1.01 -2.05
CA ILE A 66 3.52 0.75 -1.80
C ILE A 66 4.34 1.77 -2.58
N THR A 67 5.23 2.49 -1.88
CA THR A 67 6.05 3.55 -2.47
C THR A 67 7.48 3.10 -2.73
N TYR A 68 7.98 2.16 -1.96
CA TYR A 68 9.32 1.60 -2.13
C TYR A 68 9.41 0.21 -1.52
N GLU A 69 10.16 -0.66 -2.18
CA GLU A 69 10.39 -2.02 -1.74
C GLU A 69 11.84 -2.42 -1.94
N SER A 70 12.35 -3.18 -1.00
CA SER A 70 13.68 -3.74 -1.10
C SER A 70 13.80 -5.05 -0.34
N VAL A 71 14.74 -5.87 -0.75
CA VAL A 71 15.14 -7.09 -0.03
C VAL A 71 16.63 -7.05 0.26
N LEU A 72 16.99 -7.64 1.39
CA LEU A 72 18.38 -7.91 1.78
C LEU A 72 18.63 -9.40 1.62
N SER A 73 19.75 -9.76 0.99
CA SER A 73 20.18 -11.14 0.87
C SER A 73 21.65 -11.28 1.25
N ASN A 74 21.94 -12.29 2.06
CA ASN A 74 23.30 -12.69 2.43
C ASN A 74 23.71 -14.03 1.78
N ASP A 75 23.02 -14.44 0.72
CA ASP A 75 23.32 -15.68 -0.01
C ASP A 75 24.77 -15.69 -0.53
N ASP A 76 25.47 -16.77 -0.30
CA ASP A 76 26.87 -16.94 -0.75
C ASP A 76 27.00 -16.93 -2.27
N LYS A 77 25.94 -17.30 -3.01
CA LYS A 77 25.88 -17.22 -4.48
C LYS A 77 26.03 -15.80 -5.02
N LEU A 78 25.75 -14.78 -4.21
CA LEU A 78 25.94 -13.38 -4.56
C LEU A 78 27.40 -12.99 -4.65
N GLY A 79 28.33 -13.73 -4.00
CA GLY A 79 29.74 -13.41 -3.99
C GLY A 79 30.04 -12.02 -3.40
N CYS A 80 30.65 -11.13 -4.19
CA CYS A 80 30.96 -9.76 -3.74
C CYS A 80 29.72 -8.90 -3.49
N ALA A 81 28.53 -9.30 -3.92
CA ALA A 81 27.25 -8.61 -3.68
C ALA A 81 26.51 -9.15 -2.45
N LYS A 82 27.12 -10.02 -1.65
CA LYS A 82 26.54 -10.51 -0.38
C LYS A 82 26.28 -9.33 0.55
N GLY A 83 25.10 -9.31 1.17
CA GLY A 83 24.66 -8.21 2.04
C GLY A 83 24.21 -6.94 1.28
N SER A 84 24.03 -7.02 -0.03
CA SER A 84 23.50 -5.90 -0.80
C SER A 84 21.98 -5.85 -0.74
N ILE A 85 21.47 -4.63 -0.90
CA ILE A 85 20.02 -4.37 -1.03
C ILE A 85 19.66 -4.52 -2.50
N MET A 86 18.63 -5.35 -2.77
CA MET A 86 18.06 -5.52 -4.09
C MET A 86 16.72 -4.79 -4.18
N GLU A 87 16.48 -4.16 -5.31
CA GLU A 87 15.21 -3.50 -5.62
C GLU A 87 14.14 -4.55 -5.92
N VAL A 88 12.94 -4.35 -5.40
CA VAL A 88 11.77 -5.17 -5.73
C VAL A 88 10.93 -4.47 -6.79
N VAL A 89 10.61 -5.18 -7.87
CA VAL A 89 9.83 -4.65 -8.99
C VAL A 89 8.52 -5.42 -9.10
N PRO A 90 7.36 -4.74 -8.97
CA PRO A 90 6.07 -5.40 -9.14
C PRO A 90 5.86 -5.82 -10.60
N VAL A 91 5.31 -7.02 -10.79
CA VAL A 91 5.00 -7.59 -12.09
C VAL A 91 3.59 -8.18 -12.05
N THR A 92 2.85 -8.06 -13.14
CA THR A 92 1.53 -8.67 -13.25
C THR A 92 1.62 -10.16 -13.56
N GLN A 93 0.57 -10.92 -13.21
CA GLN A 93 0.54 -12.38 -13.38
C GLN A 93 0.71 -12.83 -14.84
N ASP A 94 0.21 -12.04 -15.78
CA ASP A 94 0.27 -12.31 -17.23
C ASP A 94 1.62 -11.92 -17.85
N GLU A 95 2.33 -10.95 -17.27
CA GLU A 95 3.63 -10.51 -17.77
C GLU A 95 4.81 -11.27 -17.16
N LEU A 96 4.57 -12.04 -16.09
CA LEU A 96 5.63 -12.72 -15.36
C LEU A 96 6.56 -13.54 -16.27
N HIS A 97 5.97 -14.38 -17.11
CA HIS A 97 6.75 -15.28 -17.99
C HIS A 97 7.69 -14.50 -18.91
N LYS A 98 7.18 -13.47 -19.58
CA LYS A 98 7.98 -12.61 -20.47
C LYS A 98 9.05 -11.84 -19.71
N THR A 99 8.74 -11.41 -18.49
CA THR A 99 9.66 -10.63 -17.67
C THR A 99 10.76 -11.53 -17.12
N LYS A 100 10.44 -12.75 -16.66
CA LYS A 100 11.41 -13.70 -16.12
C LYS A 100 12.43 -14.14 -17.18
N GLU A 101 12.00 -14.38 -18.41
CA GLU A 101 12.88 -14.79 -19.51
C GLU A 101 13.74 -13.66 -20.07
N ASN A 102 13.41 -12.41 -19.76
CA ASN A 102 14.15 -11.26 -20.24
C ASN A 102 15.40 -11.03 -19.37
N PRO A 103 16.63 -11.16 -19.90
CA PRO A 103 17.86 -11.03 -19.12
C PRO A 103 18.06 -9.63 -18.51
N PHE A 104 17.38 -8.60 -19.06
CA PHE A 104 17.47 -7.22 -18.58
C PHE A 104 16.36 -6.86 -17.59
N ARG A 105 15.23 -7.56 -17.57
CA ARG A 105 14.07 -7.28 -16.73
C ARG A 105 13.81 -8.36 -15.68
N GLY A 106 14.34 -9.56 -15.87
CA GLY A 106 14.19 -10.67 -14.95
C GLY A 106 14.88 -10.47 -13.61
N SER A 107 14.65 -11.40 -12.70
CA SER A 107 15.33 -11.46 -11.41
C SER A 107 16.84 -11.61 -11.60
N ASN A 108 17.61 -10.85 -10.85
CA ASN A 108 19.08 -10.88 -10.88
C ASN A 108 19.67 -10.40 -9.55
N LYS A 109 21.00 -10.28 -9.44
CA LYS A 109 21.73 -9.86 -8.22
C LYS A 109 21.32 -8.46 -7.67
N ARG A 110 20.51 -7.68 -8.37
CA ARG A 110 20.08 -6.34 -7.96
C ARG A 110 18.57 -6.16 -7.99
N ARG A 111 17.85 -7.14 -8.54
CA ARG A 111 16.41 -7.04 -8.77
C ARG A 111 15.71 -8.35 -8.41
N VAL A 112 14.62 -8.21 -7.69
CA VAL A 112 13.66 -9.26 -7.35
C VAL A 112 12.32 -8.90 -7.97
N LEU A 113 11.58 -9.86 -8.48
CA LEU A 113 10.24 -9.63 -9.02
C LEU A 113 9.21 -9.92 -7.92
N ARG A 114 8.15 -9.11 -7.87
CA ARG A 114 7.03 -9.30 -6.94
C ARG A 114 5.73 -9.55 -7.67
N LEU A 115 4.98 -10.52 -7.19
CA LEU A 115 3.59 -10.79 -7.54
C LEU A 115 2.69 -10.61 -6.33
N ASP A 116 1.52 -10.03 -6.53
CA ASP A 116 0.47 -9.99 -5.52
C ASP A 116 -0.36 -11.28 -5.62
N VAL A 117 -0.44 -12.04 -4.52
CA VAL A 117 -1.11 -13.36 -4.49
C VAL A 117 -2.51 -13.27 -3.88
N GLY A 118 -2.76 -12.30 -3.04
CA GLY A 118 -4.00 -12.13 -2.27
C GLY A 118 -3.76 -12.31 -0.78
N ASP A 119 -4.79 -12.08 0.04
CA ASP A 119 -4.75 -12.21 1.50
C ASP A 119 -3.52 -11.53 2.16
N TYR A 120 -3.19 -10.34 1.68
CA TYR A 120 -2.01 -9.59 2.12
C TYR A 120 -0.70 -10.40 2.06
N THR A 121 -0.60 -11.27 1.06
CA THR A 121 0.57 -12.08 0.79
C THR A 121 1.18 -11.67 -0.54
N VAL A 122 2.50 -11.56 -0.57
CA VAL A 122 3.28 -11.31 -1.79
C VAL A 122 4.22 -12.48 -2.05
N GLU A 123 4.37 -12.80 -3.33
CA GLU A 123 5.35 -13.75 -3.84
C GLU A 123 6.52 -12.96 -4.42
N LEU A 124 7.71 -13.17 -3.86
CA LEU A 124 8.96 -12.61 -4.37
C LEU A 124 9.71 -13.69 -5.12
N ILE A 125 10.12 -13.40 -6.35
CA ILE A 125 10.84 -14.33 -7.21
C ILE A 125 12.30 -13.93 -7.26
N SER A 126 13.14 -14.76 -6.65
CA SER A 126 14.57 -14.54 -6.52
C SER A 126 15.34 -15.86 -6.53
N SER A 127 16.40 -15.97 -7.32
CA SER A 127 17.31 -17.12 -7.28
C SER A 127 18.23 -17.14 -6.06
N PHE A 128 18.07 -16.18 -5.17
CA PHE A 128 18.86 -16.01 -3.94
C PHE A 128 17.92 -16.03 -2.74
N SER A 129 18.41 -16.54 -1.61
CA SER A 129 17.66 -16.47 -0.35
C SER A 129 17.38 -15.04 0.07
N ILE A 130 16.23 -14.80 0.66
CA ILE A 130 15.82 -13.48 1.14
C ILE A 130 15.88 -13.48 2.67
N ASP A 131 16.78 -12.69 3.25
CA ASP A 131 16.91 -12.61 4.72
C ASP A 131 15.97 -11.57 5.31
N LYS A 132 15.68 -10.51 4.57
CA LYS A 132 14.82 -9.44 5.03
C LYS A 132 14.08 -8.80 3.87
N TYR A 133 12.78 -8.69 3.98
CA TYR A 133 11.93 -7.91 3.09
C TYR A 133 11.50 -6.62 3.78
N GLN A 134 11.66 -5.49 3.12
CA GLN A 134 11.31 -4.17 3.63
C GLN A 134 10.46 -3.41 2.63
N ILE A 135 9.38 -2.83 3.12
CA ILE A 135 8.47 -1.98 2.35
C ILE A 135 8.29 -0.63 3.02
N ARG A 136 8.15 0.40 2.21
CA ARG A 136 7.66 1.71 2.62
C ARG A 136 6.35 1.96 1.87
N TYR A 137 5.33 2.33 2.60
CA TYR A 137 3.98 2.41 2.04
C TYR A 137 3.17 3.55 2.66
N LEU A 138 2.12 3.95 1.95
CA LEU A 138 1.06 4.78 2.48
C LEU A 138 0.01 3.88 3.10
N SER A 139 -0.27 4.08 4.38
CA SER A 139 -1.33 3.35 5.07
C SER A 139 -2.70 3.94 4.77
N LYS A 140 -3.74 3.12 4.91
CA LYS A 140 -5.12 3.60 4.90
C LYS A 140 -5.29 4.60 6.04
N PRO A 141 -5.92 5.77 5.79
CA PRO A 141 -6.20 6.72 6.85
C PRO A 141 -7.19 6.11 7.86
N GLU A 142 -6.97 6.41 9.13
CA GLU A 142 -7.88 5.98 10.18
C GLU A 142 -9.30 6.55 9.97
N PRO A 143 -10.35 5.78 10.30
CA PRO A 143 -11.72 6.24 10.11
C PRO A 143 -12.02 7.45 11.00
N ILE A 144 -12.73 8.44 10.44
CA ILE A 144 -13.22 9.57 11.22
C ILE A 144 -14.51 9.14 11.93
N ILE A 145 -14.48 9.15 13.25
CA ILE A 145 -15.58 8.77 14.13
C ILE A 145 -16.04 10.01 14.93
N LEU A 146 -17.29 10.37 14.82
CA LEU A 146 -17.93 11.44 15.59
C LEU A 146 -18.69 10.83 16.79
N ILE A 147 -18.80 11.57 17.88
CA ILE A 147 -19.42 11.12 19.16
C ILE A 147 -20.90 10.80 19.00
N ASP A 148 -21.60 11.46 18.07
CA ASP A 148 -23.06 11.34 17.88
C ASP A 148 -23.50 10.15 17.02
N LEU A 149 -22.77 9.05 17.04
CA LEU A 149 -23.21 7.83 16.34
C LEU A 149 -24.30 7.12 17.16
N PRO A 150 -25.40 6.68 16.52
CA PRO A 150 -26.43 5.91 17.22
C PRO A 150 -25.85 4.64 17.85
N ASP A 151 -26.30 4.32 19.08
CA ASP A 151 -25.92 3.10 19.77
C ASP A 151 -26.05 1.87 18.86
N GLY A 152 -24.99 1.09 18.74
CA GLY A 152 -24.93 -0.13 17.95
C GLY A 152 -24.32 0.01 16.55
N LEU A 153 -23.91 1.20 16.11
CA LEU A 153 -23.16 1.36 14.86
C LEU A 153 -21.66 1.15 15.10
N THR A 154 -21.22 -0.07 14.88
CA THR A 154 -19.78 -0.40 14.93
C THR A 154 -19.13 -0.11 13.58
N ILE A 155 -18.35 0.96 13.47
CA ILE A 155 -17.52 1.22 12.31
C ILE A 155 -16.16 0.58 12.56
N GLY A 156 -15.88 -0.50 11.81
CA GLY A 156 -14.56 -1.12 11.71
C GLY A 156 -13.89 -1.41 13.07
N LYS A 157 -14.27 -2.51 13.74
CA LYS A 157 -13.50 -3.01 14.86
C LYS A 157 -12.16 -3.53 14.34
N THR A 158 -11.11 -2.74 14.51
CA THR A 158 -9.75 -3.27 14.59
C THR A 158 -9.32 -3.22 16.05
N ASP A 159 -8.44 -4.13 16.49
CA ASP A 159 -7.91 -4.17 17.86
C ASP A 159 -7.26 -2.84 18.29
N THR A 160 -6.92 -2.00 17.33
CA THR A 160 -6.35 -0.66 17.52
C THR A 160 -7.40 0.44 17.72
N PHE A 161 -8.66 0.20 17.36
CA PHE A 161 -9.77 1.15 17.49
C PHE A 161 -10.99 0.47 18.14
N PRO A 162 -11.14 0.56 19.45
CA PRO A 162 -12.42 0.27 20.10
C PRO A 162 -13.44 1.28 19.58
N GLY A 163 -14.50 0.81 18.92
CA GLY A 163 -15.50 1.60 18.19
C GLY A 163 -16.30 2.64 18.97
N ASP A 164 -15.92 2.92 20.21
CA ASP A 164 -16.62 3.82 21.16
C ASP A 164 -15.85 5.13 21.40
N LYS A 165 -14.72 5.36 20.71
CA LYS A 165 -13.92 6.59 20.90
C LYS A 165 -13.99 7.48 19.68
N GLU A 166 -14.19 8.78 19.96
CA GLU A 166 -14.02 9.85 18.98
C GLU A 166 -12.65 9.76 18.30
N ASN A 167 -12.65 9.76 17.00
CA ASN A 167 -11.41 9.81 16.21
C ASN A 167 -11.49 10.93 15.17
N MET A 168 -10.69 11.97 15.39
CA MET A 168 -10.59 13.11 14.49
C MET A 168 -9.69 12.79 13.31
N CYS A 169 -9.83 13.56 12.24
CA CYS A 169 -8.95 13.47 11.08
C CYS A 169 -7.51 13.81 11.48
N LYS A 170 -6.59 12.86 11.33
CA LYS A 170 -5.16 13.00 11.63
C LYS A 170 -4.34 13.51 10.44
N LEU A 171 -4.96 13.68 9.28
CA LEU A 171 -4.29 14.20 8.09
C LEU A 171 -3.96 15.68 8.23
N ASN A 172 -3.02 16.15 7.41
CA ASN A 172 -2.60 17.55 7.40
C ASN A 172 -3.81 18.50 7.33
N PRO A 173 -3.91 19.52 8.21
CA PRO A 173 -5.03 20.45 8.24
C PRO A 173 -5.33 21.16 6.91
N ALA A 174 -4.32 21.35 6.07
CA ALA A 174 -4.48 21.99 4.75
C ALA A 174 -5.49 21.27 3.84
N ILE A 175 -5.65 19.93 3.99
CA ILE A 175 -6.58 19.14 3.17
C ILE A 175 -7.94 18.89 3.84
N HIS A 176 -8.14 19.31 5.08
CA HIS A 176 -9.40 19.08 5.78
C HIS A 176 -10.61 19.69 5.07
N ARG A 177 -10.45 20.89 4.49
CA ARG A 177 -11.50 21.55 3.73
C ARG A 177 -11.89 20.74 2.49
N THR A 178 -10.92 20.25 1.76
CA THR A 178 -11.13 19.40 0.57
C THR A 178 -11.87 18.11 0.94
N ILE A 179 -11.51 17.49 2.08
CA ILE A 179 -12.20 16.30 2.59
C ILE A 179 -13.66 16.62 2.90
N LEU A 180 -13.94 17.77 3.53
CA LEU A 180 -15.30 18.20 3.84
C LEU A 180 -16.13 18.43 2.58
N GLU A 181 -15.57 19.12 1.58
CA GLU A 181 -16.24 19.40 0.30
C GLU A 181 -16.59 18.08 -0.44
N VAL A 182 -15.65 17.13 -0.48
CA VAL A 182 -15.89 15.79 -1.06
C VAL A 182 -16.95 15.03 -0.26
N ALA A 183 -16.93 15.11 1.07
CA ALA A 183 -17.93 14.44 1.91
C ALA A 183 -19.34 14.98 1.67
N VAL A 184 -19.50 16.31 1.56
CA VAL A 184 -20.79 16.96 1.25
C VAL A 184 -21.28 16.52 -0.14
N ASN A 185 -20.40 16.52 -1.14
CA ASN A 185 -20.74 16.09 -2.50
C ASN A 185 -21.20 14.62 -2.55
N LEU A 186 -20.53 13.74 -1.81
CA LEU A 186 -20.92 12.32 -1.70
C LEU A 186 -22.30 12.18 -1.01
N ALA A 187 -22.55 12.97 0.04
CA ALA A 187 -23.82 12.96 0.75
C ALA A 187 -24.98 13.46 -0.13
N ILE A 188 -24.77 14.53 -0.92
CA ILE A 188 -25.77 15.02 -1.87
C ILE A 188 -26.06 13.97 -2.94
N LYS A 189 -25.03 13.38 -3.56
CA LYS A 189 -25.19 12.33 -4.59
C LYS A 189 -25.95 11.11 -4.07
N SER A 190 -25.76 10.74 -2.80
CA SER A 190 -26.46 9.60 -2.20
C SER A 190 -27.97 9.86 -1.96
N ARG A 191 -28.38 11.14 -1.88
CA ARG A 191 -29.78 11.54 -1.67
C ARG A 191 -30.58 11.74 -2.95
N VAL A 192 -29.91 11.93 -4.08
CA VAL A 192 -30.58 12.02 -5.38
C VAL A 192 -31.01 10.61 -5.78
N PRO A 193 -32.33 10.29 -5.82
CA PRO A 193 -32.78 9.01 -6.33
C PRO A 193 -32.29 8.89 -7.77
N SER A 194 -31.66 7.75 -8.11
CA SER A 194 -31.37 7.44 -9.50
C SER A 194 -32.68 7.37 -10.26
N THR A 195 -33.09 8.47 -10.88
CA THR A 195 -34.18 8.46 -11.86
C THR A 195 -33.68 7.62 -13.02
N GLY A 196 -33.99 6.30 -12.94
CA GLY A 196 -33.76 5.38 -14.03
C GLY A 196 -34.49 5.87 -15.27
N LYS A 197 -33.75 6.07 -16.35
CA LYS A 197 -34.29 5.98 -17.70
C LYS A 197 -33.95 4.61 -18.24
#